data_25c089089ebfeb2af4b06abb51f2d830
#
_entry.id   25c089089ebfeb2af4b06abb51f2d830
#
_cell.length_a   1.000
_cell.length_b   1.000
_cell.length_c   1.000
_cell.angle_alpha   90.00
_cell.angle_beta   90.00
_cell.angle_gamma   90.00
#
_symmetry.space_group_name_H-M   'P 1'
#
loop_
_entity.id
_entity.type
_entity.pdbx_description
1 polymer ?
#
loop_
_entity_poly.entity_id
_entity_poly.type
_entity_poly.pdbx_seq_one_letter_code
_entity_poly.pdbx_strand_id
1 'polypeptide(L)'
;IVSSTPFLIELFDVKVKDQKDKIDTTLYAYLDEYQRGPWWGAITSAPFKALGWVISLFKDKEEEGVAVKTDPFRLTKDEAAIATALSKRISVSVDKKTGVTTLSVTMQDPLISASLTDTVMRCLQNYITDYRTNKARHDLAFTEKLYKEAKDNYTAAQSKYASFVDANQNIILLSYRAEQERLQNE
;
A
#
# COMPACT_ATOMS: atom_id res chain seq x y z
N ILE A 1 6.00 -5.41 0.68
CA ILE A 1 5.31 -4.30 -0.01
C ILE A 1 5.48 -4.47 -1.52
N VAL A 2 6.69 -4.47 -2.07
CA VAL A 2 6.95 -4.48 -3.53
C VAL A 2 6.45 -5.75 -4.23
N SER A 3 6.36 -6.87 -3.53
CA SER A 3 5.83 -8.13 -4.05
C SER A 3 4.33 -8.32 -3.76
N SER A 4 3.66 -7.33 -3.18
CA SER A 4 2.23 -7.42 -2.92
C SER A 4 1.43 -7.19 -4.18
N THR A 5 0.38 -7.98 -4.37
CA THR A 5 -0.49 -7.88 -5.55
C THR A 5 -1.05 -6.46 -5.79
N PRO A 6 -1.55 -5.73 -4.77
CA PRO A 6 -2.03 -4.37 -4.98
C PRO A 6 -0.97 -3.41 -5.53
N PHE A 7 0.27 -3.51 -5.03
CA PHE A 7 1.38 -2.69 -5.52
C PHE A 7 1.73 -3.00 -6.98
N LEU A 8 1.75 -4.29 -7.34
CA LEU A 8 2.05 -4.71 -8.72
C LEU A 8 0.97 -4.28 -9.71
N ILE A 9 -0.30 -4.31 -9.31
CA ILE A 9 -1.42 -3.86 -10.15
C ILE A 9 -1.36 -2.35 -10.40
N GLU A 10 -0.98 -1.56 -9.40
CA GLU A 10 -0.80 -0.11 -9.57
C GLU A 10 0.24 0.23 -10.64
N LEU A 11 1.21 -0.66 -10.85
CA LEU A 11 2.21 -0.51 -11.90
C LEU A 11 1.68 -0.85 -13.31
N PHE A 12 0.55 -1.55 -13.46
CA PHE A 12 0.01 -1.94 -14.76
C PHE A 12 -0.34 -0.74 -15.63
N ASP A 13 -0.85 0.33 -15.02
CA ASP A 13 -1.27 1.57 -15.70
C ASP A 13 -0.10 2.50 -16.03
N VAL A 14 1.12 2.15 -15.61
CA VAL A 14 2.31 2.97 -15.88
C VAL A 14 2.61 2.98 -17.38
N LYS A 15 2.67 4.17 -17.97
CA LYS A 15 3.06 4.33 -19.36
C LYS A 15 4.56 4.09 -19.53
N VAL A 16 4.89 3.27 -20.51
CA VAL A 16 6.27 2.92 -20.86
C VAL A 16 6.53 3.23 -22.33
N LYS A 17 7.74 3.75 -22.60
CA LYS A 17 8.20 4.07 -23.95
C LYS A 17 9.49 3.32 -24.24
N ASP A 18 9.57 2.77 -25.45
CA ASP A 18 10.79 2.13 -25.97
C ASP A 18 11.80 3.19 -26.44
N GLN A 19 13.07 2.85 -26.41
CA GLN A 19 14.19 3.66 -26.90
C GLN A 19 14.02 4.11 -28.35
N LYS A 20 13.24 3.42 -29.14
CA LYS A 20 12.98 3.70 -30.56
C LYS A 20 11.69 4.48 -30.83
N ASP A 21 11.01 4.98 -29.80
CA ASP A 21 9.69 5.63 -29.85
C ASP A 21 8.62 4.86 -30.64
N LYS A 22 8.78 3.54 -30.76
CA LYS A 22 7.84 2.66 -31.45
C LYS A 22 6.73 2.12 -30.55
N ILE A 23 6.96 2.16 -29.26
CA ILE A 23 6.04 1.62 -28.24
C ILE A 23 5.74 2.75 -27.27
N ASP A 24 4.50 3.18 -27.19
CA ASP A 24 3.94 4.09 -26.18
C ASP A 24 2.67 3.41 -25.64
N THR A 25 2.81 2.62 -24.62
CA THR A 25 1.72 1.78 -24.09
C THR A 25 1.80 1.65 -22.58
N THR A 26 0.83 0.98 -21.97
CA THR A 26 0.87 0.64 -20.54
C THR A 26 1.87 -0.49 -20.29
N LEU A 27 2.39 -0.56 -19.05
CA LEU A 27 3.28 -1.64 -18.65
C LEU A 27 2.61 -3.02 -18.82
N TYR A 28 1.31 -3.10 -18.55
CA TYR A 28 0.53 -4.31 -18.75
C TYR A 28 0.60 -4.77 -20.22
N ALA A 29 0.22 -3.92 -21.16
CA ALA A 29 0.25 -4.24 -22.59
C ALA A 29 1.67 -4.53 -23.10
N TYR A 30 2.69 -3.84 -22.56
CA TYR A 30 4.09 -4.14 -22.86
C TYR A 30 4.49 -5.54 -22.42
N LEU A 31 4.07 -5.97 -21.23
CA LEU A 31 4.38 -7.29 -20.70
C LEU A 31 3.62 -8.40 -21.41
N ASP A 32 2.40 -8.14 -21.88
CA ASP A 32 1.53 -9.11 -22.56
C ASP A 32 1.95 -9.29 -24.03
N GLU A 33 2.07 -8.21 -24.80
CA GLU A 33 2.19 -8.27 -26.24
C GLU A 33 3.63 -8.11 -26.76
N TYR A 34 4.44 -7.25 -26.11
CA TYR A 34 5.73 -6.79 -26.68
C TYR A 34 6.94 -7.54 -26.15
N GLN A 35 6.76 -8.45 -25.17
CA GLN A 35 7.88 -9.26 -24.71
C GLN A 35 8.26 -10.32 -25.72
N ARG A 36 9.48 -10.23 -26.20
CA ARG A 36 10.06 -11.28 -27.04
C ARG A 36 10.38 -12.51 -26.20
N GLY A 37 9.59 -13.57 -26.38
CA GLY A 37 9.96 -14.89 -25.92
C GLY A 37 11.28 -15.34 -26.56
N PRO A 38 12.01 -16.28 -25.94
CA PRO A 38 13.21 -16.83 -26.57
C PRO A 38 12.86 -17.41 -27.94
N TRP A 39 13.70 -17.17 -28.97
CA TRP A 39 13.47 -17.55 -30.35
C TRP A 39 13.12 -19.05 -30.54
N TRP A 40 13.64 -19.89 -29.66
CA TRP A 40 13.37 -21.34 -29.63
C TRP A 40 11.97 -21.66 -29.05
N GLY A 41 11.37 -20.76 -28.27
CA GLY A 41 9.98 -20.87 -27.81
C GLY A 41 8.98 -20.82 -28.97
N ALA A 42 9.29 -20.08 -30.05
CA ALA A 42 8.48 -20.06 -31.26
C ALA A 42 8.41 -21.41 -31.96
N ILE A 43 9.50 -22.19 -31.92
CA ILE A 43 9.59 -23.51 -32.53
C ILE A 43 8.80 -24.56 -31.72
N THR A 44 8.91 -24.50 -30.40
CA THR A 44 8.21 -25.45 -29.50
C THR A 44 6.71 -25.13 -29.34
N SER A 45 6.32 -23.86 -29.50
CA SER A 45 4.90 -23.44 -29.39
C SER A 45 4.14 -23.44 -30.72
N ALA A 46 4.83 -23.59 -31.86
CA ALA A 46 4.19 -23.60 -33.17
C ALA A 46 3.01 -24.61 -33.31
N PRO A 47 3.13 -25.87 -32.85
CA PRO A 47 2.03 -26.82 -32.94
C PRO A 47 0.84 -26.47 -32.04
N PHE A 48 1.11 -25.84 -30.87
CA PHE A 48 0.07 -25.40 -29.93
C PHE A 48 -0.62 -24.12 -30.38
N LYS A 49 0.07 -23.21 -31.08
CA LYS A 49 -0.55 -22.01 -31.67
C LYS A 49 -1.47 -22.34 -32.81
N ALA A 50 -1.17 -23.36 -33.62
CA ALA A 50 -2.05 -23.84 -34.67
C ALA A 50 -3.34 -24.41 -34.09
N LEU A 51 -3.27 -25.18 -32.99
CA LEU A 51 -4.44 -25.68 -32.26
C LEU A 51 -5.23 -24.52 -31.61
N GLY A 52 -4.56 -23.55 -31.03
CA GLY A 52 -5.18 -22.34 -30.44
C GLY A 52 -5.93 -21.51 -31.49
N TRP A 53 -5.39 -21.39 -32.71
CA TRP A 53 -6.07 -20.71 -33.83
C TRP A 53 -7.38 -21.41 -34.23
N VAL A 54 -7.41 -22.72 -34.27
CA VAL A 54 -8.63 -23.50 -34.53
C VAL A 54 -9.64 -23.30 -33.41
N ILE A 55 -9.24 -23.27 -32.16
CA ILE A 55 -10.12 -23.04 -31.00
C ILE A 55 -10.65 -21.60 -30.99
N SER A 56 -9.85 -20.61 -31.41
CA SER A 56 -10.26 -19.19 -31.45
C SER A 56 -11.33 -18.91 -32.51
N LEU A 57 -11.45 -19.76 -33.53
CA LEU A 57 -12.55 -19.71 -34.51
C LEU A 57 -13.91 -20.09 -33.93
N PHE A 58 -13.93 -20.78 -32.78
CA PHE A 58 -15.12 -21.20 -32.05
C PHE A 58 -15.39 -20.42 -30.76
N LYS A 59 -14.54 -19.46 -30.44
CA LYS A 59 -14.72 -18.58 -29.27
C LYS A 59 -15.23 -17.24 -29.76
N ASP A 60 -16.45 -16.90 -29.39
CA ASP A 60 -17.01 -15.58 -29.56
C ASP A 60 -16.07 -14.56 -28.94
N LYS A 61 -15.79 -13.47 -29.67
CA LYS A 61 -15.01 -12.33 -29.20
C LYS A 61 -15.71 -11.75 -27.98
N GLU A 62 -15.16 -11.99 -26.82
CA GLU A 62 -15.41 -11.10 -25.68
C GLU A 62 -14.78 -9.74 -26.01
N GLU A 63 -15.61 -8.71 -26.00
CA GLU A 63 -15.29 -7.35 -26.41
C GLU A 63 -14.09 -6.80 -25.62
N GLU A 64 -13.01 -6.50 -26.34
CA GLU A 64 -11.98 -5.58 -25.87
C GLU A 64 -12.60 -4.19 -25.77
N GLY A 65 -12.55 -3.61 -24.57
CA GLY A 65 -12.74 -2.18 -24.48
C GLY A 65 -13.60 -1.67 -23.32
N VAL A 66 -13.18 -1.89 -22.13
CA VAL A 66 -13.35 -0.92 -21.05
C VAL A 66 -12.15 -1.11 -20.15
N ALA A 67 -11.46 -0.01 -19.79
CA ALA A 67 -10.46 -0.01 -18.72
C ALA A 67 -11.17 -0.34 -17.40
N VAL A 68 -11.41 -1.61 -17.17
CA VAL A 68 -11.95 -2.13 -15.91
C VAL A 68 -10.79 -1.97 -14.93
N LYS A 69 -10.96 -1.11 -13.94
CA LYS A 69 -10.03 -1.06 -12.81
C LYS A 69 -9.84 -2.47 -12.31
N THR A 70 -8.65 -3.00 -12.51
CA THR A 70 -8.29 -4.35 -12.06
C THR A 70 -8.53 -4.46 -10.56
N ASP A 71 -9.43 -5.35 -10.17
CA ASP A 71 -9.74 -5.60 -8.76
C ASP A 71 -8.62 -6.46 -8.16
N PRO A 72 -7.88 -5.98 -7.14
CA PRO A 72 -6.81 -6.75 -6.50
C PRO A 72 -7.23 -8.13 -5.97
N PHE A 73 -8.52 -8.32 -5.74
CA PHE A 73 -9.08 -9.57 -5.22
C PHE A 73 -9.64 -10.50 -6.31
N ARG A 74 -9.73 -10.01 -7.56
CA ARG A 74 -10.29 -10.77 -8.70
C ARG A 74 -9.44 -10.59 -9.95
N LEU A 75 -8.22 -11.12 -9.92
CA LEU A 75 -7.37 -11.12 -11.10
C LEU A 75 -7.79 -12.21 -12.08
N THR A 76 -7.73 -11.88 -13.35
CA THR A 76 -7.77 -12.87 -14.42
C THR A 76 -6.50 -13.72 -14.40
N LYS A 77 -6.50 -14.84 -15.09
CA LYS A 77 -5.31 -15.71 -15.17
C LYS A 77 -4.12 -14.98 -15.80
N ASP A 78 -4.39 -14.13 -16.80
CA ASP A 78 -3.36 -13.38 -17.52
C ASP A 78 -2.79 -12.26 -16.66
N GLU A 79 -3.64 -11.51 -15.95
CA GLU A 79 -3.20 -10.50 -14.97
C GLU A 79 -2.36 -11.13 -13.85
N ALA A 80 -2.76 -12.27 -13.33
CA ALA A 80 -2.01 -12.99 -12.30
C ALA A 80 -0.64 -13.49 -12.81
N ALA A 81 -0.58 -13.94 -14.07
CA ALA A 81 0.65 -14.35 -14.71
C ALA A 81 1.60 -13.15 -14.90
N ILE A 82 1.07 -12.02 -15.39
CA ILE A 82 1.83 -10.77 -15.57
C ILE A 82 2.31 -10.22 -14.23
N ALA A 83 1.47 -10.20 -13.18
CA ALA A 83 1.88 -9.80 -11.85
C ALA A 83 3.01 -10.67 -11.30
N THR A 84 2.92 -11.99 -11.51
CA THR A 84 3.97 -12.94 -11.11
C THR A 84 5.27 -12.71 -11.90
N ALA A 85 5.17 -12.46 -13.21
CA ALA A 85 6.32 -12.15 -14.04
C ALA A 85 7.00 -10.83 -13.61
N LEU A 86 6.19 -9.81 -13.28
CA LEU A 86 6.68 -8.51 -12.81
C LEU A 86 7.34 -8.62 -11.44
N SER A 87 6.77 -9.38 -10.51
CA SER A 87 7.34 -9.59 -9.17
C SER A 87 8.73 -10.22 -9.19
N LYS A 88 9.00 -11.08 -10.18
CA LYS A 88 10.32 -11.69 -10.37
C LYS A 88 11.37 -10.74 -10.95
N ARG A 89 10.94 -9.65 -11.57
CA ARG A 89 11.81 -8.66 -12.22
C ARG A 89 12.13 -7.47 -11.35
N ILE A 90 11.34 -7.25 -10.31
CA ILE A 90 11.55 -6.19 -9.32
C ILE A 90 12.11 -6.84 -8.07
N SER A 91 13.31 -6.46 -7.67
CA SER A 91 13.91 -6.90 -6.42
C SER A 91 14.28 -5.73 -5.53
N VAL A 92 14.02 -5.88 -4.24
CA VAL A 92 14.35 -4.89 -3.21
C VAL A 92 15.15 -5.58 -2.13
N SER A 93 16.32 -5.03 -1.83
CA SER A 93 17.14 -5.48 -0.72
C SER A 93 17.44 -4.33 0.24
N VAL A 94 17.45 -4.62 1.53
CA VAL A 94 17.76 -3.64 2.58
C VAL A 94 19.01 -4.11 3.31
N ASP A 95 20.04 -3.29 3.29
CA ASP A 95 21.23 -3.52 4.11
C ASP A 95 20.90 -3.16 5.57
N LYS A 96 20.94 -4.17 6.43
CA LYS A 96 20.62 -4.00 7.86
C LYS A 96 21.64 -3.17 8.64
N LYS A 97 22.88 -3.02 8.12
CA LYS A 97 23.94 -2.25 8.79
C LYS A 97 23.82 -0.75 8.45
N THR A 98 23.62 -0.45 7.17
CA THR A 98 23.60 0.93 6.68
C THR A 98 22.17 1.51 6.58
N GLY A 99 21.14 0.66 6.59
CA GLY A 99 19.75 1.05 6.34
C GLY A 99 19.46 1.40 4.86
N VAL A 100 20.45 1.23 3.99
CA VAL A 100 20.30 1.53 2.56
C VAL A 100 19.40 0.51 1.90
N THR A 101 18.41 1.00 1.16
CA THR A 101 17.51 0.18 0.36
C THR A 101 17.95 0.23 -1.10
N THR A 102 18.26 -0.93 -1.67
CA THR A 102 18.61 -1.07 -3.08
C THR A 102 17.43 -1.64 -3.84
N LEU A 103 16.96 -0.92 -4.86
CA LEU A 103 15.92 -1.34 -5.80
C LEU A 103 16.57 -1.71 -7.12
N SER A 104 16.22 -2.88 -7.66
CA SER A 104 16.63 -3.34 -8.99
C SER A 104 15.44 -3.77 -9.79
N VAL A 105 15.37 -3.29 -11.05
CA VAL A 105 14.33 -3.66 -12.01
C VAL A 105 15.01 -4.17 -13.29
N THR A 106 14.58 -5.33 -13.78
CA THR A 106 15.16 -5.95 -14.97
C THR A 106 14.12 -6.05 -16.07
N MET A 107 14.36 -5.36 -17.20
CA MET A 107 13.51 -5.40 -18.38
C MET A 107 14.32 -5.69 -19.63
N GLN A 108 13.64 -5.99 -20.77
CA GLN A 108 14.32 -6.26 -22.04
C GLN A 108 14.83 -4.98 -22.70
N ASP A 109 14.16 -3.85 -22.50
CA ASP A 109 14.56 -2.54 -23.01
C ASP A 109 15.20 -1.72 -21.88
N PRO A 110 16.39 -1.08 -22.13
CA PRO A 110 17.08 -0.30 -21.11
C PRO A 110 16.31 0.95 -20.67
N LEU A 111 15.62 1.62 -21.61
CA LEU A 111 14.85 2.83 -21.29
C LEU A 111 13.63 2.50 -20.43
N ILE A 112 12.94 1.42 -20.77
CA ILE A 112 11.81 0.92 -19.98
C ILE A 112 12.29 0.48 -18.58
N SER A 113 13.45 -0.20 -18.50
CA SER A 113 14.03 -0.60 -17.21
C SER A 113 14.34 0.62 -16.35
N ALA A 114 14.92 1.68 -16.90
CA ALA A 114 15.26 2.90 -16.16
C ALA A 114 14.02 3.66 -15.72
N SER A 115 13.06 3.90 -16.63
CA SER A 115 11.83 4.64 -16.32
C SER A 115 10.95 3.91 -15.32
N LEU A 116 10.87 2.58 -15.43
CA LEU A 116 10.13 1.76 -14.47
C LEU A 116 10.80 1.76 -13.09
N THR A 117 12.14 1.73 -13.03
CA THR A 117 12.87 1.82 -11.76
C THR A 117 12.56 3.13 -11.04
N ASP A 118 12.58 4.26 -11.75
CA ASP A 118 12.22 5.57 -11.19
C ASP A 118 10.75 5.61 -10.71
N THR A 119 9.84 5.05 -11.49
CA THR A 119 8.42 4.99 -11.13
C THR A 119 8.18 4.11 -9.91
N VAL A 120 8.77 2.91 -9.86
CA VAL A 120 8.67 2.00 -8.70
C VAL A 120 9.27 2.65 -7.46
N MET A 121 10.38 3.37 -7.60
CA MET A 121 10.98 4.09 -6.48
C MET A 121 10.04 5.17 -5.94
N ARG A 122 9.41 5.97 -6.80
CA ARG A 122 8.44 7.00 -6.39
C ARG A 122 7.20 6.39 -5.74
N CYS A 123 6.63 5.34 -6.33
CA CYS A 123 5.49 4.64 -5.74
C CYS A 123 5.83 4.07 -4.36
N LEU A 124 7.02 3.47 -4.20
CA LEU A 124 7.47 2.94 -2.92
C LEU A 124 7.68 4.05 -1.87
N GLN A 125 8.27 5.18 -2.26
CA GLN A 125 8.45 6.34 -1.38
C GLN A 125 7.10 6.91 -0.91
N ASN A 126 6.16 7.08 -1.83
CA ASN A 126 4.81 7.55 -1.51
C ASN A 126 4.11 6.58 -0.56
N TYR A 127 4.13 5.29 -0.86
CA TYR A 127 3.52 4.27 -0.02
C TYR A 127 4.09 4.25 1.41
N ILE A 128 5.42 4.35 1.56
CA ILE A 128 6.06 4.40 2.88
C ILE A 128 5.68 5.69 3.62
N THR A 129 5.65 6.81 2.91
CA THR A 129 5.29 8.11 3.48
C THR A 129 3.84 8.10 3.96
N ASP A 130 2.92 7.63 3.14
CA ASP A 130 1.50 7.53 3.47
C ASP A 130 1.26 6.58 4.65
N TYR A 131 1.92 5.42 4.64
CA TYR A 131 1.83 4.48 5.75
C TYR A 131 2.28 5.09 7.07
N ARG A 132 3.44 5.76 7.08
CA ARG A 132 3.99 6.43 8.29
C ARG A 132 3.11 7.59 8.73
N THR A 133 2.63 8.39 7.79
CA THR A 133 1.78 9.54 8.08
C THR A 133 0.42 9.10 8.64
N ASN A 134 -0.19 8.09 8.06
CA ASN A 134 -1.46 7.56 8.55
C ASN A 134 -1.31 6.95 9.94
N LYS A 135 -0.23 6.21 10.19
CA LYS A 135 0.06 5.69 11.53
C LYS A 135 0.22 6.82 12.55
N ALA A 136 1.03 7.85 12.22
CA ALA A 136 1.23 8.99 13.11
C ALA A 136 -0.07 9.76 13.40
N ARG A 137 -0.95 9.90 12.40
CA ARG A 137 -2.28 10.52 12.58
C ARG A 137 -3.18 9.71 13.52
N HIS A 138 -3.16 8.37 13.40
CA HIS A 138 -3.90 7.50 14.30
C HIS A 138 -3.38 7.60 15.74
N ASP A 139 -2.05 7.56 15.92
CA ASP A 139 -1.42 7.68 17.23
C ASP A 139 -1.71 9.05 17.86
N LEU A 140 -1.69 10.13 17.06
CA LEU A 140 -2.06 11.47 17.51
C LEU A 140 -3.52 11.53 17.98
N ALA A 141 -4.46 11.08 17.14
CA ALA A 141 -5.89 11.10 17.48
C ALA A 141 -6.19 10.28 18.75
N PHE A 142 -5.53 9.14 18.91
CA PHE A 142 -5.64 8.32 20.11
C PHE A 142 -5.12 9.06 21.34
N THR A 143 -3.94 9.68 21.25
CA THR A 143 -3.34 10.42 22.35
C THR A 143 -4.17 11.66 22.72
N GLU A 144 -4.69 12.40 21.74
CA GLU A 144 -5.60 13.53 21.97
C GLU A 144 -6.87 13.10 22.71
N LYS A 145 -7.43 11.96 22.34
CA LYS A 145 -8.59 11.39 23.04
C LYS A 145 -8.28 11.10 24.49
N LEU A 146 -7.16 10.39 24.76
CA LEU A 146 -6.73 10.08 26.13
C LEU A 146 -6.47 11.35 26.94
N TYR A 147 -5.81 12.34 26.34
CA TYR A 147 -5.57 13.61 27.01
C TYR A 147 -6.87 14.30 27.39
N LYS A 148 -7.85 14.32 26.48
CA LYS A 148 -9.15 14.92 26.73
C LYS A 148 -9.89 14.21 27.86
N GLU A 149 -9.92 12.87 27.84
CA GLU A 149 -10.53 12.07 28.90
C GLU A 149 -9.86 12.31 30.26
N ALA A 150 -8.54 12.33 30.32
CA ALA A 150 -7.80 12.64 31.55
C ALA A 150 -8.08 14.05 32.07
N LYS A 151 -8.12 15.02 31.17
CA LYS A 151 -8.45 16.41 31.52
C LYS A 151 -9.88 16.54 32.05
N ASP A 152 -10.84 15.88 31.41
CA ASP A 152 -12.25 15.93 31.84
C ASP A 152 -12.42 15.26 33.22
N ASN A 153 -11.75 14.12 33.45
CA ASN A 153 -11.72 13.45 34.74
C ASN A 153 -11.08 14.31 35.84
N TYR A 154 -9.93 14.94 35.53
CA TYR A 154 -9.27 15.87 36.47
C TYR A 154 -10.17 17.04 36.81
N THR A 155 -10.81 17.66 35.81
CA THR A 155 -11.70 18.80 36.06
C THR A 155 -12.92 18.38 36.87
N ALA A 156 -13.49 17.19 36.62
CA ALA A 156 -14.59 16.65 37.40
C ALA A 156 -14.19 16.38 38.86
N ALA A 157 -13.02 15.77 39.09
CA ALA A 157 -12.48 15.53 40.43
C ALA A 157 -12.23 16.86 41.17
N GLN A 158 -11.61 17.83 40.50
CA GLN A 158 -11.37 19.17 41.04
C GLN A 158 -12.69 19.88 41.44
N SER A 159 -13.72 19.78 40.60
CA SER A 159 -15.04 20.34 40.88
C SER A 159 -15.72 19.68 42.09
N LYS A 160 -15.63 18.35 42.20
CA LYS A 160 -16.12 17.60 43.36
C LYS A 160 -15.40 18.04 44.65
N TYR A 161 -14.08 18.14 44.58
CA TYR A 161 -13.28 18.58 45.76
C TYR A 161 -13.66 19.99 46.17
N ALA A 162 -13.74 20.96 45.23
CA ALA A 162 -14.14 22.31 45.51
C ALA A 162 -15.55 22.40 46.16
N SER A 163 -16.53 21.68 45.58
CA SER A 163 -17.88 21.62 46.11
C SER A 163 -17.94 21.04 47.54
N PHE A 164 -17.12 20.01 47.78
CA PHE A 164 -17.05 19.41 49.13
C PHE A 164 -16.44 20.39 50.15
N VAL A 165 -15.34 21.10 49.79
CA VAL A 165 -14.72 22.10 50.64
C VAL A 165 -15.67 23.27 50.95
N ASP A 166 -16.36 23.79 49.94
CA ASP A 166 -17.31 24.87 50.07
C ASP A 166 -18.52 24.48 50.97
N ALA A 167 -19.03 23.28 50.81
CA ALA A 167 -20.15 22.80 51.64
C ALA A 167 -19.74 22.54 53.13
N ASN A 168 -18.47 22.31 53.43
CA ASN A 168 -17.99 21.85 54.69
C ASN A 168 -16.99 22.81 55.41
N GLN A 169 -16.95 24.09 54.99
CA GLN A 169 -16.00 25.09 55.52
C GLN A 169 -15.94 25.22 57.04
N ASN A 170 -16.99 24.91 57.76
CA ASN A 170 -17.12 25.09 59.22
C ASN A 170 -17.14 23.75 60.02
N ILE A 171 -16.86 22.61 59.37
CA ILE A 171 -16.99 21.32 60.05
C ILE A 171 -15.61 20.76 60.48
N ILE A 172 -15.44 20.59 61.80
CA ILE A 172 -14.18 20.13 62.43
C ILE A 172 -14.14 18.59 62.63
N LEU A 173 -15.08 17.84 62.07
CA LEU A 173 -15.14 16.40 62.23
C LEU A 173 -14.04 15.64 61.44
N LEU A 174 -13.38 14.68 62.12
CA LEU A 174 -12.32 13.87 61.48
C LEU A 174 -12.76 13.12 60.23
N SER A 175 -14.02 12.72 60.12
CA SER A 175 -14.61 12.05 58.96
C SER A 175 -14.59 12.96 57.71
N TYR A 176 -14.84 14.25 57.86
CA TYR A 176 -14.80 15.17 56.74
C TYR A 176 -13.35 15.48 56.27
N ARG A 177 -12.37 15.49 57.18
CA ARG A 177 -10.97 15.58 56.81
C ARG A 177 -10.50 14.37 56.01
N ALA A 178 -10.87 13.18 56.42
CA ALA A 178 -10.53 11.96 55.71
C ALA A 178 -11.16 11.94 54.28
N GLU A 179 -12.40 12.42 54.12
CA GLU A 179 -13.04 12.52 52.80
C GLU A 179 -12.43 13.63 51.96
N GLN A 180 -12.00 14.75 52.53
CA GLN A 180 -11.27 15.81 51.87
C GLN A 180 -9.92 15.30 51.33
N GLU A 181 -9.16 14.56 52.10
CA GLU A 181 -7.89 13.95 51.66
C GLU A 181 -8.11 12.95 50.54
N ARG A 182 -9.18 12.13 50.62
CA ARG A 182 -9.53 11.19 49.58
C ARG A 182 -9.81 11.89 48.23
N LEU A 183 -10.65 12.94 48.23
CA LEU A 183 -11.00 13.72 47.04
C LEU A 183 -9.82 14.53 46.50
N GLN A 184 -8.85 14.89 47.32
CA GLN A 184 -7.63 15.60 46.87
C GLN A 184 -6.67 14.66 46.16
N ASN A 185 -6.70 13.34 46.48
CA ASN A 185 -5.81 12.33 45.92
C ASN A 185 -6.43 11.56 44.72
N GLU A 186 -7.68 11.80 44.38
CA GLU A 186 -8.37 11.23 43.21
C GLU A 186 -8.05 12.01 41.92
#